data_3dafd7286ea6071119e3934494f5cd91
#
_entry.id   3dafd7286ea6071119e3934494f5cd91
#
_cell.length_a   1.000
_cell.length_b   1.000
_cell.length_c   1.000
_cell.angle_alpha   90.00
_cell.angle_beta   90.00
_cell.angle_gamma   90.00
#
_symmetry.space_group_name_H-M   'P 1'
#
loop_
_entity.id
_entity.type
_entity.pdbx_description
1 polymer ?
#
loop_
_entity_poly.entity_id
_entity_poly.type
_entity_poly.pdbx_seq_one_letter_code
_entity_poly.pdbx_strand_id
1 'polypeptide(L)'
;MARGTTGRNDAFWSLAVGTVANAAMIYGVLAQGWPPGNVWLAFWLESICLGVVQFVRIRRIERAGRGRKTMMGSVFWAMWYGGFTGVQGVFVIITAVITGVRPDLTLWIPVTLVLVRTFADLVDIISRPAAFQPFALVMPITRMITLHLGVIAGFGVALSLLEEARAPWRYQGISVEADALPVLILLGLKLVAELIVGGVLAVVVSRHRYRTRQG
;
A
#
# COMPACT_ATOMS: atom_id res chain seq x y z
N MET A 1 -3.23 -24.92 -25.52
CA MET A 1 -2.69 -23.56 -25.77
C MET A 1 -3.59 -22.43 -25.20
N ALA A 2 -3.78 -22.34 -23.88
CA ALA A 2 -4.64 -21.28 -23.28
C ALA A 2 -4.07 -20.78 -21.95
N ARG A 3 -2.78 -20.37 -21.88
CA ARG A 3 -2.14 -19.87 -20.65
C ARG A 3 -1.71 -18.39 -20.70
N GLY A 4 -2.15 -17.60 -21.67
CA GLY A 4 -1.62 -16.26 -21.92
C GLY A 4 -2.43 -15.08 -21.37
N THR A 5 -3.67 -15.27 -20.96
CA THR A 5 -4.60 -14.16 -20.66
C THR A 5 -4.75 -13.86 -19.16
N THR A 6 -4.50 -14.83 -18.28
CA THR A 6 -4.73 -14.70 -16.84
C THR A 6 -3.88 -13.62 -16.17
N GLY A 7 -2.60 -13.50 -16.47
CA GLY A 7 -1.71 -12.58 -15.74
C GLY A 7 -1.96 -11.07 -15.97
N ARG A 8 -2.63 -10.66 -17.04
CA ARG A 8 -2.96 -9.25 -17.31
C ARG A 8 -4.21 -8.82 -16.54
N ASN A 9 -5.19 -9.71 -16.49
CA ASN A 9 -6.42 -9.44 -15.76
C ASN A 9 -6.14 -9.32 -14.26
N ASP A 10 -5.26 -10.16 -13.72
CA ASP A 10 -4.93 -10.14 -12.29
C ASP A 10 -4.24 -8.83 -11.86
N ALA A 11 -3.28 -8.34 -12.64
CA ALA A 11 -2.60 -7.06 -12.35
C ALA A 11 -3.59 -5.87 -12.45
N PHE A 12 -4.47 -5.88 -13.45
CA PHE A 12 -5.51 -4.88 -13.60
C PHE A 12 -6.50 -4.90 -12.43
N TRP A 13 -6.97 -6.08 -12.03
CA TRP A 13 -7.89 -6.20 -10.89
C TRP A 13 -7.24 -5.77 -9.57
N SER A 14 -5.99 -6.13 -9.33
CA SER A 14 -5.27 -5.69 -8.13
C SER A 14 -5.12 -4.16 -8.08
N LEU A 15 -4.82 -3.52 -9.21
CA LEU A 15 -4.75 -2.06 -9.32
C LEU A 15 -6.12 -1.42 -9.10
N ALA A 16 -7.15 -1.94 -9.76
CA ALA A 16 -8.51 -1.43 -9.65
C ALA A 16 -9.04 -1.51 -8.22
N VAL A 17 -8.87 -2.65 -7.55
CA VAL A 17 -9.26 -2.83 -6.14
C VAL A 17 -8.50 -1.87 -5.23
N GLY A 18 -7.18 -1.70 -5.44
CA GLY A 18 -6.38 -0.73 -4.67
C GLY A 18 -6.86 0.70 -4.86
N THR A 19 -7.12 1.11 -6.10
CA THR A 19 -7.62 2.44 -6.43
C THR A 19 -9.00 2.70 -5.80
N VAL A 20 -9.93 1.75 -5.91
CA VAL A 20 -11.27 1.86 -5.30
C VAL A 20 -11.18 1.95 -3.78
N ALA A 21 -10.33 1.13 -3.14
CA ALA A 21 -10.14 1.18 -1.70
C ALA A 21 -9.59 2.55 -1.24
N ASN A 22 -8.60 3.10 -1.95
CA ASN A 22 -8.06 4.43 -1.66
C ASN A 22 -9.10 5.54 -1.87
N ALA A 23 -9.87 5.47 -2.96
CA ALA A 23 -10.95 6.43 -3.23
C ALA A 23 -12.05 6.37 -2.14
N ALA A 24 -12.40 5.17 -1.68
CA ALA A 24 -13.36 4.98 -0.60
C ALA A 24 -12.87 5.60 0.72
N MET A 25 -11.57 5.47 1.04
CA MET A 25 -11.00 6.11 2.23
C MET A 25 -11.00 7.65 2.12
N ILE A 26 -10.64 8.20 0.95
CA ILE A 26 -10.72 9.64 0.68
C ILE A 26 -12.16 10.14 0.88
N TYR A 27 -13.13 9.45 0.29
CA TYR A 27 -14.54 9.76 0.43
C TYR A 27 -15.01 9.67 1.88
N GLY A 28 -14.59 8.62 2.60
CA GLY A 28 -14.91 8.43 4.02
C GLY A 28 -14.44 9.61 4.88
N VAL A 29 -13.21 10.08 4.65
CA VAL A 29 -12.66 11.22 5.39
C VAL A 29 -13.35 12.52 5.01
N LEU A 30 -13.52 12.81 3.70
CA LEU A 30 -14.05 14.08 3.21
C LEU A 30 -15.56 14.24 3.37
N ALA A 31 -16.33 13.17 3.13
CA ALA A 31 -17.79 13.25 3.03
C ALA A 31 -18.49 12.61 4.23
N GLN A 32 -17.86 11.67 4.94
CA GLN A 32 -18.47 10.94 6.03
C GLN A 32 -17.85 11.24 7.41
N GLY A 33 -16.87 12.13 7.47
CA GLY A 33 -16.23 12.52 8.71
C GLY A 33 -15.53 11.36 9.43
N TRP A 34 -14.93 10.44 8.65
CA TRP A 34 -14.12 9.38 9.26
C TRP A 34 -12.93 9.98 9.98
N PRO A 35 -12.64 9.54 11.21
CA PRO A 35 -11.47 10.01 11.94
C PRO A 35 -10.21 9.70 11.14
N PRO A 36 -9.35 10.71 10.84
CA PRO A 36 -8.12 10.48 10.09
C PRO A 36 -7.21 9.44 10.73
N GLY A 37 -7.20 9.35 12.06
CA GLY A 37 -6.44 8.34 12.79
C GLY A 37 -6.80 6.89 12.43
N ASN A 38 -8.07 6.61 12.13
CA ASN A 38 -8.50 5.28 11.68
C ASN A 38 -7.86 4.89 10.34
N VAL A 39 -7.75 5.87 9.44
CA VAL A 39 -7.12 5.67 8.13
C VAL A 39 -5.61 5.48 8.29
N TRP A 40 -4.95 6.24 9.16
CA TRP A 40 -3.53 6.04 9.48
C TRP A 40 -3.25 4.61 9.96
N LEU A 41 -4.05 4.09 10.87
CA LEU A 41 -3.91 2.72 11.38
C LEU A 41 -4.14 1.68 10.29
N ALA A 42 -5.14 1.86 9.42
CA ALA A 42 -5.39 0.97 8.29
C ALA A 42 -4.21 0.92 7.31
N PHE A 43 -3.55 2.07 7.05
CA PHE A 43 -2.34 2.12 6.23
C PHE A 43 -1.17 1.37 6.85
N TRP A 44 -0.96 1.53 8.14
CA TRP A 44 0.09 0.80 8.83
C TRP A 44 -0.16 -0.70 8.79
N LEU A 45 -1.41 -1.13 9.01
CA LEU A 45 -1.81 -2.52 8.87
C LEU A 45 -1.55 -3.02 7.44
N GLU A 46 -1.88 -2.25 6.41
CA GLU A 46 -1.58 -2.60 5.02
C GLU A 46 -0.08 -2.81 4.81
N SER A 47 0.78 -1.97 5.39
CA SER A 47 2.23 -2.13 5.33
C SER A 47 2.67 -3.46 5.96
N ILE A 48 2.17 -3.79 7.15
CA ILE A 48 2.46 -5.07 7.82
C ILE A 48 2.05 -6.24 6.92
N CYS A 49 0.83 -6.20 6.40
CA CYS A 49 0.28 -7.24 5.52
C CYS A 49 1.12 -7.44 4.25
N LEU A 50 1.55 -6.35 3.60
CA LEU A 50 2.44 -6.41 2.45
C LEU A 50 3.78 -7.07 2.79
N GLY A 51 4.33 -6.76 3.96
CA GLY A 51 5.56 -7.39 4.47
C GLY A 51 5.41 -8.90 4.63
N VAL A 52 4.29 -9.34 5.21
CA VAL A 52 3.98 -10.77 5.41
C VAL A 52 3.80 -11.49 4.07
N VAL A 53 3.01 -10.92 3.16
CA VAL A 53 2.78 -11.48 1.81
C VAL A 53 4.11 -11.68 1.07
N GLN A 54 4.98 -10.68 1.12
CA GLN A 54 6.28 -10.74 0.46
C GLN A 54 7.24 -11.74 1.15
N PHE A 55 7.23 -11.80 2.47
CA PHE A 55 7.99 -12.81 3.21
C PHE A 55 7.61 -14.23 2.80
N VAL A 56 6.31 -14.53 2.75
CA VAL A 56 5.80 -15.84 2.32
C VAL A 56 6.25 -16.14 0.88
N ARG A 57 6.19 -15.16 -0.02
CA ARG A 57 6.64 -15.30 -1.42
C ARG A 57 8.12 -15.64 -1.50
N ILE A 58 8.99 -14.90 -0.80
CA ILE A 58 10.44 -15.14 -0.79
C ILE A 58 10.74 -16.52 -0.21
N ARG A 59 10.12 -16.89 0.91
CA ARG A 59 10.30 -18.22 1.53
C ARG A 59 9.92 -19.36 0.61
N ARG A 60 8.86 -19.22 -0.18
CA ARG A 60 8.47 -20.25 -1.15
C ARG A 60 9.48 -20.39 -2.28
N ILE A 61 10.03 -19.29 -2.78
CA ILE A 61 11.09 -19.31 -3.81
C ILE A 61 12.35 -19.99 -3.26
N GLU A 62 12.77 -19.66 -2.04
CA GLU A 62 13.90 -20.29 -1.36
C GLU A 62 13.72 -21.81 -1.22
N ARG A 63 12.55 -22.26 -0.72
CA ARG A 63 12.24 -23.68 -0.54
C ARG A 63 12.16 -24.46 -1.86
N ALA A 64 11.77 -23.81 -2.94
CA ALA A 64 11.69 -24.45 -4.25
C ALA A 64 13.08 -24.72 -4.87
N GLY A 65 14.17 -24.29 -4.24
CA GLY A 65 15.55 -24.46 -4.74
C GLY A 65 15.81 -23.79 -6.10
N ARG A 66 14.85 -23.03 -6.62
CA ARG A 66 14.90 -22.34 -7.90
C ARG A 66 15.52 -20.96 -7.84
N GLY A 67 15.94 -20.54 -6.62
CA GLY A 67 16.59 -19.25 -6.40
C GLY A 67 18.08 -19.37 -6.66
N ARG A 68 18.62 -18.86 -7.78
CA ARG A 68 19.87 -18.10 -7.68
C ARG A 68 19.73 -17.30 -6.38
N LYS A 69 20.73 -17.37 -5.46
CA LYS A 69 20.73 -16.67 -4.17
C LYS A 69 19.99 -15.35 -4.33
N THR A 70 18.76 -15.29 -3.86
CA THR A 70 17.97 -14.04 -3.96
C THR A 70 18.78 -13.00 -3.24
N MET A 71 19.04 -11.87 -3.86
CA MET A 71 19.87 -10.78 -3.33
C MET A 71 19.42 -10.35 -1.93
N MET A 72 18.20 -10.73 -1.55
CA MET A 72 17.59 -10.58 -0.22
C MET A 72 16.93 -11.89 0.20
N GLY A 73 17.54 -12.60 1.14
CA GLY A 73 16.91 -13.75 1.81
C GLY A 73 15.69 -13.33 2.65
N SER A 74 14.81 -14.29 2.92
CA SER A 74 13.58 -14.03 3.69
C SER A 74 13.83 -13.45 5.07
N VAL A 75 14.92 -13.88 5.74
CA VAL A 75 15.31 -13.35 7.05
C VAL A 75 15.74 -11.88 6.94
N PHE A 76 16.57 -11.57 5.96
CA PHE A 76 16.99 -10.18 5.72
C PHE A 76 15.78 -9.28 5.40
N TRP A 77 14.85 -9.77 4.57
CA TRP A 77 13.60 -9.06 4.28
C TRP A 77 12.80 -8.79 5.55
N ALA A 78 12.63 -9.81 6.40
CA ALA A 78 11.86 -9.67 7.63
C ALA A 78 12.49 -8.64 8.59
N MET A 79 13.81 -8.67 8.75
CA MET A 79 14.54 -7.73 9.62
C MET A 79 14.48 -6.30 9.06
N TRP A 80 14.82 -6.14 7.80
CA TRP A 80 14.88 -4.83 7.15
C TRP A 80 13.48 -4.20 7.04
N TYR A 81 12.53 -4.93 6.44
CA TYR A 81 11.17 -4.43 6.27
C TYR A 81 10.44 -4.30 7.60
N GLY A 82 10.59 -5.27 8.50
CA GLY A 82 10.00 -5.24 9.83
C GLY A 82 10.53 -4.09 10.69
N GLY A 83 11.85 -3.83 10.65
CA GLY A 83 12.46 -2.69 11.33
C GLY A 83 11.87 -1.35 10.84
N PHE A 84 11.81 -1.17 9.51
CA PHE A 84 11.20 0.04 8.92
C PHE A 84 9.73 0.18 9.28
N THR A 85 8.94 -0.89 9.16
CA THR A 85 7.51 -0.87 9.48
C THR A 85 7.27 -0.63 10.97
N GLY A 86 8.15 -1.12 11.84
CA GLY A 86 8.13 -0.85 13.27
C GLY A 86 8.37 0.62 13.60
N VAL A 87 9.41 1.22 13.04
CA VAL A 87 9.68 2.66 13.20
C VAL A 87 8.52 3.51 12.66
N GLN A 88 8.02 3.16 11.47
CA GLN A 88 6.86 3.80 10.87
C GLN A 88 5.64 3.72 11.79
N GLY A 89 5.43 2.56 12.44
CA GLY A 89 4.33 2.35 13.37
C GLY A 89 4.31 3.34 14.53
N VAL A 90 5.47 3.72 15.04
CA VAL A 90 5.57 4.75 16.11
C VAL A 90 5.00 6.07 15.62
N PHE A 91 5.41 6.55 14.45
CA PHE A 91 4.91 7.81 13.87
C PHE A 91 3.42 7.73 13.56
N VAL A 92 2.97 6.60 13.00
CA VAL A 92 1.55 6.38 12.69
C VAL A 92 0.70 6.39 13.95
N ILE A 93 1.13 5.71 15.01
CA ILE A 93 0.39 5.68 16.28
C ILE A 93 0.30 7.09 16.88
N ILE A 94 1.41 7.83 16.91
CA ILE A 94 1.41 9.22 17.41
C ILE A 94 0.44 10.08 16.58
N THR A 95 0.54 10.02 15.25
CA THR A 95 -0.34 10.80 14.36
C THR A 95 -1.80 10.38 14.51
N ALA A 96 -2.07 9.08 14.62
CA ALA A 96 -3.42 8.56 14.79
C ALA A 96 -4.05 9.05 16.11
N VAL A 97 -3.28 9.07 17.20
CA VAL A 97 -3.76 9.59 18.50
C VAL A 97 -4.05 11.09 18.41
N ILE A 98 -3.18 11.87 17.76
CA ILE A 98 -3.35 13.32 17.59
C ILE A 98 -4.59 13.63 16.74
N THR A 99 -4.80 12.90 15.64
CA THR A 99 -5.88 13.12 14.67
C THR A 99 -7.19 12.39 15.03
N GLY A 100 -7.20 11.69 16.15
CA GLY A 100 -8.35 11.00 16.70
C GLY A 100 -8.56 9.60 16.13
N VAL A 101 -8.84 8.66 17.03
CA VAL A 101 -9.18 7.26 16.71
C VAL A 101 -10.54 6.95 17.29
N ARG A 102 -11.42 6.34 16.51
CA ARG A 102 -12.69 5.79 16.98
C ARG A 102 -12.77 4.29 16.62
N PRO A 103 -12.94 3.40 17.60
CA PRO A 103 -13.05 1.96 17.37
C PRO A 103 -14.47 1.55 16.94
N ASP A 104 -14.97 2.18 15.89
CA ASP A 104 -16.29 1.96 15.30
C ASP A 104 -16.17 1.40 13.86
N LEU A 105 -17.27 1.40 13.11
CA LEU A 105 -17.30 0.92 11.72
C LEU A 105 -16.30 1.66 10.82
N THR A 106 -15.98 2.91 11.13
CA THR A 106 -15.04 3.71 10.34
C THR A 106 -13.59 3.20 10.43
N LEU A 107 -13.25 2.45 11.48
CA LEU A 107 -12.00 1.71 11.61
C LEU A 107 -12.11 0.32 10.97
N TRP A 108 -13.20 -0.39 11.24
CA TRP A 108 -13.31 -1.79 10.84
C TRP A 108 -13.51 -1.98 9.33
N ILE A 109 -14.14 -1.03 8.63
CA ILE A 109 -14.29 -1.09 7.17
C ILE A 109 -12.92 -1.10 6.46
N PRO A 110 -12.03 -0.10 6.63
CA PRO A 110 -10.72 -0.12 5.98
C PRO A 110 -9.84 -1.29 6.44
N VAL A 111 -9.89 -1.67 7.71
CA VAL A 111 -9.17 -2.84 8.24
C VAL A 111 -9.63 -4.12 7.52
N THR A 112 -10.93 -4.33 7.40
CA THR A 112 -11.48 -5.52 6.71
C THR A 112 -11.07 -5.55 5.25
N LEU A 113 -11.13 -4.42 4.54
CA LEU A 113 -10.69 -4.34 3.14
C LEU A 113 -9.22 -4.73 2.98
N VAL A 114 -8.34 -4.25 3.87
CA VAL A 114 -6.92 -4.61 3.88
C VAL A 114 -6.73 -6.11 4.12
N LEU A 115 -7.44 -6.68 5.09
CA LEU A 115 -7.32 -8.11 5.43
C LEU A 115 -7.85 -9.01 4.31
N VAL A 116 -9.00 -8.68 3.71
CA VAL A 116 -9.57 -9.43 2.57
C VAL A 116 -8.60 -9.43 1.38
N ARG A 117 -8.04 -8.26 1.05
CA ARG A 117 -7.03 -8.15 -0.01
C ARG A 117 -5.80 -8.98 0.29
N THR A 118 -5.28 -8.89 1.53
CA THR A 118 -4.11 -9.66 1.97
C THR A 118 -4.36 -11.15 1.87
N PHE A 119 -5.54 -11.60 2.30
CA PHE A 119 -5.93 -13.00 2.19
C PHE A 119 -5.98 -13.45 0.72
N ALA A 120 -6.57 -12.67 -0.16
CA ALA A 120 -6.59 -12.95 -1.60
C ALA A 120 -5.18 -13.06 -2.19
N ASP A 121 -4.26 -12.14 -1.84
CA ASP A 121 -2.87 -12.18 -2.27
C ASP A 121 -2.13 -13.43 -1.74
N LEU A 122 -2.39 -13.84 -0.50
CA LEU A 122 -1.80 -15.07 0.08
C LEU A 122 -2.32 -16.32 -0.61
N VAL A 123 -3.62 -16.42 -0.85
CA VAL A 123 -4.24 -17.55 -1.58
C VAL A 123 -3.63 -17.63 -2.99
N ASP A 124 -3.49 -16.52 -3.69
CA ASP A 124 -2.87 -16.48 -5.01
C ASP A 124 -1.43 -16.99 -4.98
N ILE A 125 -0.62 -16.53 -4.02
CA ILE A 125 0.76 -17.00 -3.85
C ILE A 125 0.80 -18.50 -3.57
N ILE A 126 -0.10 -19.02 -2.73
CA ILE A 126 -0.12 -20.44 -2.35
C ILE A 126 -0.56 -21.31 -3.52
N SER A 127 -1.50 -20.85 -4.33
CA SER A 127 -2.09 -21.60 -5.43
C SER A 127 -1.21 -21.67 -6.68
N ARG A 128 -0.28 -20.73 -6.85
CA ARG A 128 0.60 -20.69 -8.04
C ARG A 128 1.95 -21.33 -7.77
N PRO A 129 2.58 -21.95 -8.79
CA PRO A 129 3.94 -22.49 -8.66
C PRO A 129 4.92 -21.35 -8.30
N ALA A 130 5.86 -21.64 -7.42
CA ALA A 130 6.90 -20.71 -7.03
C ALA A 130 7.78 -20.39 -8.25
N ALA A 131 7.59 -19.21 -8.84
CA ALA A 131 8.39 -18.71 -9.95
C ALA A 131 9.05 -17.39 -9.52
N PHE A 132 10.35 -17.26 -9.79
CA PHE A 132 11.02 -15.98 -9.59
C PHE A 132 10.57 -15.01 -10.68
N GLN A 133 9.86 -13.99 -10.26
CA GLN A 133 9.50 -12.86 -11.11
C GLN A 133 10.26 -11.63 -10.56
N PRO A 134 11.26 -11.11 -11.28
CA PRO A 134 12.08 -9.99 -10.81
C PRO A 134 11.24 -8.76 -10.45
N PHE A 135 10.13 -8.55 -11.16
CA PHE A 135 9.19 -7.45 -10.87
C PHE A 135 8.32 -7.68 -9.63
N ALA A 136 8.24 -8.90 -9.11
CA ALA A 136 7.47 -9.17 -7.89
C ALA A 136 8.07 -8.53 -6.63
N LEU A 137 9.35 -8.15 -6.67
CA LEU A 137 10.04 -7.43 -5.59
C LEU A 137 9.92 -5.89 -5.74
N VAL A 138 9.81 -5.40 -6.96
CA VAL A 138 9.77 -3.95 -7.23
C VAL A 138 8.52 -3.32 -6.62
N MET A 139 7.36 -3.93 -6.83
CA MET A 139 6.09 -3.37 -6.37
C MET A 139 5.98 -3.21 -4.84
N PRO A 140 6.34 -4.20 -4.01
CA PRO A 140 6.38 -4.03 -2.56
C PRO A 140 7.36 -2.96 -2.09
N ILE A 141 8.55 -2.88 -2.70
CA ILE A 141 9.55 -1.87 -2.37
C ILE A 141 9.03 -0.47 -2.71
N THR A 142 8.45 -0.29 -3.88
CA THR A 142 7.88 1.01 -4.28
C THR A 142 6.75 1.43 -3.34
N ARG A 143 5.85 0.52 -2.99
CA ARG A 143 4.78 0.80 -2.02
C ARG A 143 5.35 1.16 -0.65
N MET A 144 6.37 0.46 -0.20
CA MET A 144 7.05 0.75 1.06
C MET A 144 7.64 2.17 1.04
N ILE A 145 8.37 2.54 -0.01
CA ILE A 145 8.97 3.89 -0.16
C ILE A 145 7.87 4.95 -0.18
N THR A 146 6.79 4.73 -0.93
CA THR A 146 5.65 5.67 -0.99
C THR A 146 4.99 5.85 0.36
N LEU A 147 4.76 4.76 1.10
CA LEU A 147 4.20 4.81 2.45
C LEU A 147 5.14 5.56 3.41
N HIS A 148 6.46 5.35 3.31
CA HIS A 148 7.43 6.08 4.13
C HIS A 148 7.41 7.57 3.85
N LEU A 149 7.47 7.96 2.58
CA LEU A 149 7.41 9.37 2.19
C LEU A 149 6.08 9.99 2.62
N GLY A 150 4.97 9.27 2.44
CA GLY A 150 3.66 9.72 2.87
C GLY A 150 3.55 9.92 4.39
N VAL A 151 4.10 8.98 5.18
CA VAL A 151 4.12 9.10 6.65
C VAL A 151 4.99 10.26 7.09
N ILE A 152 6.20 10.42 6.54
CA ILE A 152 7.09 11.54 6.88
C ILE A 152 6.44 12.88 6.51
N ALA A 153 5.91 13.01 5.31
CA ALA A 153 5.23 14.23 4.87
C ALA A 153 3.98 14.51 5.71
N GLY A 154 3.14 13.51 5.92
CA GLY A 154 1.92 13.65 6.71
C GLY A 154 2.20 13.98 8.17
N PHE A 155 3.24 13.38 8.79
CA PHE A 155 3.66 13.70 10.13
C PHE A 155 4.21 15.13 10.24
N GLY A 156 5.02 15.56 9.27
CA GLY A 156 5.52 16.94 9.20
C GLY A 156 4.38 17.95 9.12
N VAL A 157 3.36 17.69 8.28
CA VAL A 157 2.17 18.54 8.21
C VAL A 157 1.37 18.49 9.51
N ALA A 158 1.20 17.31 10.13
CA ALA A 158 0.50 17.20 11.42
C ALA A 158 1.18 18.03 12.52
N LEU A 159 2.51 18.05 12.56
CA LEU A 159 3.25 18.88 13.52
C LEU A 159 3.07 20.37 13.26
N SER A 160 3.16 20.83 11.99
CA SER A 160 2.94 22.25 11.67
C SER A 160 1.53 22.72 11.99
N LEU A 161 0.52 21.85 11.84
CA LEU A 161 -0.85 22.16 12.20
C LEU A 161 -1.09 22.21 13.72
N LEU A 162 -0.24 21.58 14.52
CA LEU A 162 -0.28 21.74 15.98
C LEU A 162 0.22 23.11 16.44
N GLU A 163 1.14 23.71 15.67
CA GLU A 163 1.70 25.03 15.98
C GLU A 163 0.80 26.17 15.49
N GLU A 164 0.16 26.00 14.34
CA GLU A 164 -0.80 26.98 13.81
C GLU A 164 -2.21 26.67 14.35
N ALA A 165 -2.83 27.63 15.03
CA ALA A 165 -4.17 27.47 15.59
C ALA A 165 -5.18 27.00 14.53
N ARG A 166 -5.55 25.78 14.58
CA ARG A 166 -6.60 24.92 13.97
C ARG A 166 -7.69 25.61 13.14
N ALA A 167 -7.34 26.51 12.22
CA ALA A 167 -8.31 27.06 11.29
C ALA A 167 -8.61 26.04 10.18
N PRO A 168 -9.88 25.72 9.88
CA PRO A 168 -10.20 24.82 8.79
C PRO A 168 -9.72 25.40 7.47
N TRP A 169 -9.02 24.57 6.67
CA TRP A 169 -8.61 24.97 5.34
C TRP A 169 -9.83 25.04 4.42
N ARG A 170 -10.07 26.19 3.78
CA ARG A 170 -11.20 26.42 2.87
C ARG A 170 -10.70 26.72 1.47
N TYR A 171 -11.09 25.90 0.51
CA TYR A 171 -10.83 26.14 -0.90
C TYR A 171 -12.09 25.87 -1.72
N GLN A 172 -12.56 26.88 -2.49
CA GLN A 172 -13.72 26.78 -3.38
C GLN A 172 -14.99 26.16 -2.76
N GLY A 173 -15.29 26.48 -1.50
CA GLY A 173 -16.46 25.96 -0.80
C GLY A 173 -16.28 24.59 -0.13
N ILE A 174 -15.13 23.94 -0.31
CA ILE A 174 -14.77 22.72 0.42
C ILE A 174 -14.05 23.12 1.69
N SER A 175 -14.62 22.77 2.85
CA SER A 175 -13.93 22.90 4.13
C SER A 175 -13.31 21.55 4.50
N VAL A 176 -11.99 21.50 4.59
CA VAL A 176 -11.26 20.34 5.11
C VAL A 176 -10.83 20.66 6.53
N GLU A 177 -11.20 19.82 7.47
CA GLU A 177 -10.68 19.94 8.83
C GLU A 177 -9.16 19.80 8.80
N ALA A 178 -8.45 20.62 9.57
CA ALA A 178 -7.00 20.69 9.52
C ALA A 178 -6.33 19.35 9.85
N ASP A 179 -6.94 18.55 10.71
CA ASP A 179 -6.47 17.20 11.09
C ASP A 179 -6.65 16.13 10.00
N ALA A 180 -7.53 16.37 9.00
CA ALA A 180 -7.70 15.49 7.86
C ALA A 180 -6.63 15.71 6.76
N LEU A 181 -6.02 16.89 6.69
CA LEU A 181 -5.05 17.23 5.65
C LEU A 181 -3.85 16.27 5.55
N PRO A 182 -3.20 15.85 6.66
CA PRO A 182 -2.09 14.91 6.62
C PRO A 182 -2.45 13.57 5.99
N VAL A 183 -3.63 13.04 6.30
CA VAL A 183 -4.06 11.75 5.76
C VAL A 183 -4.48 11.87 4.28
N LEU A 184 -5.03 13.00 3.87
CA LEU A 184 -5.37 13.24 2.47
C LEU A 184 -4.12 13.35 1.59
N ILE A 185 -3.05 13.98 2.10
CA ILE A 185 -1.74 14.01 1.43
C ILE A 185 -1.20 12.60 1.27
N LEU A 186 -1.23 11.79 2.33
CA LEU A 186 -0.80 10.39 2.27
C LEU A 186 -1.59 9.59 1.22
N LEU A 187 -2.92 9.70 1.24
CA LEU A 187 -3.81 9.02 0.29
C LEU A 187 -3.55 9.45 -1.15
N GLY A 188 -3.38 10.76 -1.37
CA GLY A 188 -3.06 11.32 -2.68
C GLY A 188 -1.72 10.81 -3.22
N LEU A 189 -0.66 10.87 -2.41
CA LEU A 189 0.66 10.35 -2.77
C LEU A 189 0.60 8.85 -3.08
N LYS A 190 -0.12 8.08 -2.28
CA LYS A 190 -0.29 6.64 -2.51
C LYS A 190 -1.01 6.37 -3.82
N LEU A 191 -2.12 7.07 -4.08
CA LEU A 191 -2.89 6.91 -5.32
C LEU A 191 -2.03 7.22 -6.55
N VAL A 192 -1.31 8.34 -6.54
CA VAL A 192 -0.41 8.74 -7.63
C VAL A 192 0.69 7.69 -7.84
N ALA A 193 1.32 7.22 -6.78
CA ALA A 193 2.37 6.20 -6.89
C ALA A 193 1.83 4.86 -7.41
N GLU A 194 0.67 4.41 -6.98
CA GLU A 194 0.04 3.19 -7.49
C GLU A 194 -0.30 3.30 -8.98
N LEU A 195 -0.80 4.45 -9.43
CA LEU A 195 -1.10 4.70 -10.84
C LEU A 195 0.16 4.74 -11.70
N ILE A 196 1.22 5.41 -11.24
CA ILE A 196 2.50 5.47 -11.96
C ILE A 196 3.12 4.07 -12.07
N VAL A 197 3.24 3.36 -10.95
CA VAL A 197 3.86 2.02 -10.94
C VAL A 197 3.02 1.03 -11.73
N GLY A 198 1.70 1.05 -11.58
CA GLY A 198 0.79 0.23 -12.36
C GLY A 198 0.87 0.50 -13.86
N GLY A 199 0.93 1.77 -14.25
CA GLY A 199 1.11 2.19 -15.65
C GLY A 199 2.45 1.74 -16.24
N VAL A 200 3.55 1.97 -15.53
CA VAL A 200 4.88 1.53 -15.97
C VAL A 200 4.95 0.01 -16.12
N LEU A 201 4.43 -0.75 -15.15
CA LEU A 201 4.40 -2.20 -15.22
C LEU A 201 3.56 -2.70 -16.42
N ALA A 202 2.42 -2.09 -16.68
CA ALA A 202 1.58 -2.44 -17.83
C ALA A 202 2.33 -2.25 -19.15
N VAL A 203 3.06 -1.14 -19.30
CA VAL A 203 3.88 -0.84 -20.49
C VAL A 203 5.05 -1.82 -20.63
N VAL A 204 5.78 -2.11 -19.55
CA VAL A 204 6.94 -3.02 -19.60
C VAL A 204 6.50 -4.44 -19.95
N VAL A 205 5.42 -4.93 -19.32
CA VAL A 205 4.88 -6.27 -19.61
C VAL A 205 4.39 -6.37 -21.06
N SER A 206 3.75 -5.32 -21.58
CA SER A 206 3.28 -5.31 -22.97
C SER A 206 4.43 -5.37 -23.98
N ARG A 207 5.52 -4.60 -23.76
CA ARG A 207 6.71 -4.60 -24.63
C ARG A 207 7.46 -5.93 -24.60
N HIS A 208 7.58 -6.56 -23.44
CA HIS A 208 8.26 -7.85 -23.33
C HIS A 208 7.52 -8.94 -24.12
N ARG A 209 6.19 -8.97 -24.07
CA ARG A 209 5.36 -9.91 -24.84
C ARG A 209 5.44 -9.69 -26.35
N TYR A 210 5.59 -8.45 -26.77
CA TYR A 210 5.73 -8.13 -28.22
C TYR A 210 7.03 -8.73 -28.77
N ARG A 211 8.14 -8.61 -28.04
CA ARG A 211 9.44 -9.16 -28.43
C ARG A 211 9.47 -10.69 -28.50
N THR A 212 8.80 -11.37 -27.57
CA THR A 212 8.75 -12.85 -27.55
C THR A 212 7.82 -13.47 -28.59
N ARG A 213 7.03 -12.66 -29.31
CA ARG A 213 6.19 -13.14 -30.43
C ARG A 213 6.86 -12.97 -31.80
N GLN A 214 7.91 -12.20 -31.88
CA GLN A 214 8.62 -11.93 -33.16
C GLN A 214 9.91 -12.75 -33.30
N GLY A 215 10.39 -13.43 -32.27
CA GLY A 215 11.50 -14.38 -32.29
C GLY A 215 11.02 -15.82 -32.15
#